data_15ea140511c8391b325e7b6fd8a5ccf9
#
_entry.id   15ea140511c8391b325e7b6fd8a5ccf9
#
_cell.length_a   1.000
_cell.length_b   1.000
_cell.length_c   1.000
_cell.angle_alpha   90.00
_cell.angle_beta   90.00
_cell.angle_gamma   90.00
#
_symmetry.space_group_name_H-M   'P 1'
#
loop_
_entity.id
_entity.type
_entity.pdbx_description
1 polymer ?
#
loop_
_entity_poly.entity_id
_entity_poly.type
_entity_poly.pdbx_seq_one_letter_code
_entity_poly.pdbx_strand_id
1 'polypeptide(L)'
;MRAGIALGSNLGERSAILSDAIGHLREIHEHGDFLLSSLHETEPMDCPPGSPLFLNGVVELETSLSPLELLHKFQTLEIAAGRPRNHGANEPRYLDLDLLYCDGMTLNLPELELPHPRITGRLFVLAPMAEIRPDLRLPGWERSCREYLSIIHNKQNYQIAH
;
A
#
# COMPACT_ATOMS: atom_id res chain seq x y z
N MET A 1 14.57 10.60 1.59
CA MET A 1 14.39 9.18 1.95
C MET A 1 13.54 8.47 0.92
N ARG A 2 13.75 7.17 0.77
CA ARG A 2 12.93 6.31 -0.09
C ARG A 2 11.73 5.82 0.70
N ALA A 3 10.54 6.09 0.20
CA ALA A 3 9.29 5.72 0.86
C ALA A 3 8.47 4.78 -0.02
N GLY A 4 7.95 3.72 0.58
CA GLY A 4 7.04 2.79 -0.07
C GLY A 4 5.60 3.07 0.34
N ILE A 5 4.70 3.12 -0.63
CA ILE A 5 3.29 3.49 -0.44
C ILE A 5 2.40 2.46 -1.13
N ALA A 6 1.43 1.92 -0.39
CA ALA A 6 0.38 1.10 -0.97
C ALA A 6 -0.81 1.98 -1.34
N LEU A 7 -1.37 1.77 -2.53
CA LEU A 7 -2.57 2.47 -3.01
C LEU A 7 -3.68 1.46 -3.24
N GLY A 8 -4.91 1.86 -2.93
CA GLY A 8 -6.06 1.03 -3.20
C GLY A 8 -7.32 1.84 -3.40
N SER A 9 -8.25 1.29 -4.17
CA SER A 9 -9.58 1.86 -4.40
C SER A 9 -10.57 0.74 -4.72
N ASN A 10 -11.77 0.79 -4.12
CA ASN A 10 -12.84 -0.13 -4.50
C ASN A 10 -14.20 0.55 -4.64
N LEU A 11 -14.22 1.86 -4.78
CA LEU A 11 -15.42 2.65 -5.06
C LEU A 11 -15.17 3.63 -6.19
N GLY A 12 -16.22 3.94 -6.95
CA GLY A 12 -16.17 4.90 -8.04
C GLY A 12 -15.31 4.44 -9.21
N GLU A 13 -14.74 5.40 -9.90
CA GLU A 13 -13.84 5.16 -11.04
C GLU A 13 -12.43 4.84 -10.52
N ARG A 14 -12.22 3.59 -10.08
CA ARG A 14 -10.99 3.13 -9.41
C ARG A 14 -9.71 3.50 -10.16
N SER A 15 -9.67 3.22 -11.47
CA SER A 15 -8.48 3.51 -12.28
C SER A 15 -8.17 5.00 -12.35
N ALA A 16 -9.19 5.84 -12.51
CA ALA A 16 -9.03 7.30 -12.55
C ALA A 16 -8.59 7.84 -11.18
N ILE A 17 -9.16 7.34 -10.09
CA ILE A 17 -8.83 7.73 -8.73
C ILE A 17 -7.37 7.40 -8.43
N LEU A 18 -6.92 6.18 -8.77
CA LEU A 18 -5.54 5.77 -8.54
C LEU A 18 -4.56 6.52 -9.46
N SER A 19 -4.95 6.76 -10.72
CA SER A 19 -4.12 7.55 -11.64
C SER A 19 -3.89 8.96 -11.10
N ASP A 20 -4.94 9.59 -10.56
CA ASP A 20 -4.84 10.93 -9.94
C ASP A 20 -3.95 10.89 -8.71
N ALA A 21 -4.11 9.90 -7.85
CA ALA A 21 -3.27 9.73 -6.66
C ALA A 21 -1.80 9.53 -7.04
N ILE A 22 -1.52 8.72 -8.06
CA ILE A 22 -0.16 8.50 -8.57
C ILE A 22 0.42 9.83 -9.08
N GLY A 23 -0.38 10.66 -9.75
CA GLY A 23 0.03 11.99 -10.16
C GLY A 23 0.48 12.86 -9.00
N HIS A 24 -0.27 12.85 -7.90
CA HIS A 24 0.11 13.57 -6.68
C HIS A 24 1.38 13.01 -6.05
N LEU A 25 1.56 11.69 -6.08
CA LEU A 25 2.79 11.07 -5.57
C LEU A 25 4.01 11.46 -6.43
N ARG A 26 3.84 11.57 -7.75
CA ARG A 26 4.91 12.05 -8.62
C ARG A 26 5.32 13.49 -8.31
N GLU A 27 4.39 14.33 -7.89
CA GLU A 27 4.66 15.72 -7.51
C GLU A 27 5.55 15.83 -6.27
N ILE A 28 5.45 14.87 -5.34
CA ILE A 28 6.28 14.88 -4.13
C ILE A 28 7.59 14.10 -4.31
N HIS A 29 7.73 13.37 -5.39
CA HIS A 29 8.97 12.69 -5.75
C HIS A 29 10.01 13.72 -6.23
N GLU A 30 11.22 13.66 -5.69
CA GLU A 30 12.21 14.70 -5.92
C GLU A 30 13.30 14.29 -6.90
N HIS A 31 13.88 13.10 -6.73
CA HIS A 31 14.96 12.63 -7.60
C HIS A 31 15.11 11.11 -7.56
N GLY A 32 15.87 10.57 -8.50
CA GLY A 32 16.06 9.14 -8.64
C GLY A 32 14.85 8.46 -9.28
N ASP A 33 14.77 7.16 -9.13
CA ASP A 33 13.72 6.37 -9.76
C ASP A 33 12.39 6.47 -9.01
N PHE A 34 11.32 6.73 -9.75
CA PHE A 34 9.95 6.57 -9.28
C PHE A 34 9.51 5.18 -9.71
N LEU A 35 9.34 4.28 -8.74
CA LEU A 35 8.95 2.90 -9.03
C LEU A 35 7.44 2.75 -8.85
N LEU A 36 6.79 2.16 -9.85
CA LEU A 36 5.35 1.93 -9.85
C LEU A 36 5.08 0.50 -10.29
N SER A 37 4.34 -0.25 -9.47
CA SER A 37 3.89 -1.59 -9.82
C SER A 37 2.75 -1.53 -10.83
N SER A 38 2.41 -2.69 -11.42
CA SER A 38 1.13 -2.83 -12.09
C SER A 38 0.00 -2.77 -11.05
N LEU A 39 -1.22 -2.47 -11.49
CA LEU A 39 -2.39 -2.46 -10.63
C LEU A 39 -3.03 -3.86 -10.63
N HIS A 40 -3.36 -4.35 -9.46
CA HIS A 40 -3.90 -5.69 -9.25
C HIS A 40 -5.33 -5.59 -8.73
N GLU A 41 -6.23 -6.37 -9.31
CA GLU A 41 -7.59 -6.48 -8.80
C GLU A 41 -7.64 -7.59 -7.75
N THR A 42 -8.16 -7.28 -6.56
CA THR A 42 -8.16 -8.20 -5.42
C THR A 42 -9.49 -8.21 -4.68
N GLU A 43 -9.78 -9.34 -4.01
CA GLU A 43 -10.93 -9.44 -3.13
C GLU A 43 -10.78 -8.51 -1.93
N PRO A 44 -11.86 -7.84 -1.49
CA PRO A 44 -11.80 -7.01 -0.29
C PRO A 44 -11.65 -7.89 0.95
N MET A 45 -10.60 -7.61 1.77
CA MET A 45 -10.37 -8.33 3.03
C MET A 45 -11.19 -7.69 4.15
N ASP A 46 -11.86 -8.51 4.93
CA ASP A 46 -12.63 -8.09 6.12
C ASP A 46 -13.66 -6.99 5.83
N CYS A 47 -14.10 -6.89 4.58
CA CYS A 47 -15.16 -5.97 4.17
C CYS A 47 -16.53 -6.67 4.22
N PRO A 48 -17.63 -5.91 4.29
CA PRO A 48 -18.95 -6.50 4.23
C PRO A 48 -19.16 -7.36 2.97
N PRO A 49 -19.98 -8.43 3.04
CA PRO A 49 -20.27 -9.25 1.87
C PRO A 49 -20.84 -8.41 0.72
N GLY A 50 -20.39 -8.68 -0.49
CA GLY A 50 -20.81 -7.95 -1.68
C GLY A 50 -20.05 -6.66 -1.93
N SER A 51 -19.02 -6.35 -1.16
CA SER A 51 -18.14 -5.21 -1.42
C SER A 51 -17.44 -5.34 -2.76
N PRO A 52 -17.26 -4.23 -3.51
CA PRO A 52 -16.56 -4.26 -4.79
C PRO A 52 -15.10 -4.71 -4.64
N LEU A 53 -14.53 -5.27 -5.71
CA LEU A 53 -13.12 -5.63 -5.75
C LEU A 53 -12.24 -4.39 -5.61
N PHE A 54 -11.12 -4.53 -4.89
CA PHE A 54 -10.10 -3.49 -4.81
C PHE A 54 -9.22 -3.51 -6.05
N LEU A 55 -8.77 -2.33 -6.45
CA LEU A 55 -7.67 -2.16 -7.37
C LEU A 55 -6.49 -1.65 -6.54
N ASN A 56 -5.36 -2.37 -6.54
CA ASN A 56 -4.23 -2.11 -5.65
C ASN A 56 -2.91 -1.98 -6.41
N GLY A 57 -2.02 -1.17 -5.88
CA GLY A 57 -0.65 -1.05 -6.38
C GLY A 57 0.30 -0.56 -5.30
N VAL A 58 1.58 -0.52 -5.62
CA VAL A 58 2.63 0.00 -4.73
C VAL A 58 3.52 0.96 -5.52
N VAL A 59 3.89 2.05 -4.86
CA VAL A 59 4.82 3.06 -5.37
C VAL A 59 6.00 3.15 -4.42
N GLU A 60 7.22 3.31 -4.95
CA GLU A 60 8.36 3.76 -4.17
C GLU A 60 8.88 5.06 -4.77
N LEU A 61 9.08 6.06 -3.92
CA LEU A 61 9.53 7.39 -4.32
C LEU A 61 10.60 7.92 -3.37
N GLU A 62 11.28 8.97 -3.80
CA GLU A 62 12.29 9.67 -3.01
C GLU A 62 11.76 11.05 -2.64
N THR A 63 11.76 11.39 -1.35
CA THR A 63 11.26 12.67 -0.88
C THR A 63 12.00 13.15 0.35
N SER A 64 12.03 14.46 0.55
CA SER A 64 12.55 15.09 1.76
C SER A 64 11.47 15.27 2.84
N LEU A 65 10.21 14.95 2.54
CA LEU A 65 9.15 14.99 3.53
C LEU A 65 9.39 13.94 4.62
N SER A 66 9.08 14.29 5.87
CA SER A 66 9.17 13.34 6.98
C SER A 66 8.04 12.30 6.91
N PRO A 67 8.16 11.17 7.62
CA PRO A 67 7.07 10.18 7.66
C PRO A 67 5.73 10.76 8.09
N LEU A 68 5.69 11.62 9.09
CA LEU A 68 4.44 12.24 9.55
C LEU A 68 3.88 13.25 8.54
N GLU A 69 4.74 14.00 7.86
CA GLU A 69 4.32 14.88 6.78
C GLU A 69 3.69 14.09 5.63
N LEU A 70 4.29 12.93 5.27
CA LEU A 70 3.72 12.03 4.28
C LEU A 70 2.36 11.50 4.71
N LEU A 71 2.25 11.06 5.97
CA LEU A 71 0.98 10.55 6.51
C LEU A 71 -0.12 11.60 6.41
N HIS A 72 0.15 12.84 6.81
CA HIS A 72 -0.81 13.92 6.74
C HIS A 72 -1.21 14.24 5.30
N LYS A 73 -0.26 14.22 4.38
CA LYS A 73 -0.54 14.43 2.97
C LYS A 73 -1.45 13.34 2.40
N PHE A 74 -1.20 12.08 2.75
CA PHE A 74 -2.04 10.97 2.32
C PHE A 74 -3.46 11.09 2.86
N GLN A 75 -3.62 11.47 4.12
CA GLN A 75 -4.94 11.70 4.70
C GLN A 75 -5.70 12.82 3.97
N THR A 76 -5.00 13.90 3.60
CA THR A 76 -5.58 14.99 2.81
C THR A 76 -6.05 14.49 1.44
N LEU A 77 -5.25 13.67 0.77
CA LEU A 77 -5.61 13.10 -0.52
C LEU A 77 -6.80 12.15 -0.42
N GLU A 78 -6.85 11.34 0.63
CA GLU A 78 -7.99 10.44 0.89
C GLU A 78 -9.30 11.22 1.10
N ILE A 79 -9.25 12.29 1.87
CA ILE A 79 -10.41 13.15 2.10
C ILE A 79 -10.85 13.82 0.78
N ALA A 80 -9.91 14.35 0.02
CA ALA A 80 -10.19 14.98 -1.27
C ALA A 80 -10.81 14.00 -2.27
N ALA A 81 -10.49 12.71 -2.17
CA ALA A 81 -11.06 11.66 -3.01
C ALA A 81 -12.45 11.20 -2.55
N GLY A 82 -12.95 11.72 -1.43
CA GLY A 82 -14.30 11.45 -0.96
C GLY A 82 -14.40 10.68 0.36
N ARG A 83 -13.28 10.38 1.03
CA ARG A 83 -13.31 9.68 2.32
C ARG A 83 -13.75 10.63 3.42
N PRO A 84 -14.85 10.34 4.17
CA PRO A 84 -15.23 11.17 5.33
C PRO A 84 -14.19 11.01 6.44
N ARG A 85 -14.06 12.05 7.29
CA ARG A 85 -13.13 12.02 8.43
C ARG A 85 -13.46 10.93 9.44
N ASN A 86 -14.75 10.63 9.60
CA ASN A 86 -15.26 9.60 10.52
C ASN A 86 -15.81 8.44 9.72
N HIS A 87 -14.93 7.66 9.10
CA HIS A 87 -15.32 6.44 8.38
C HIS A 87 -15.15 5.22 9.29
N GLY A 88 -15.97 4.20 9.05
CA GLY A 88 -15.79 2.90 9.69
C GLY A 88 -14.58 2.15 9.14
N ALA A 89 -14.00 1.27 9.96
CA ALA A 89 -12.95 0.38 9.51
C ALA A 89 -13.51 -0.63 8.50
N ASN A 90 -12.71 -0.99 7.49
CA ASN A 90 -13.04 -2.02 6.50
C ASN A 90 -14.27 -1.71 5.63
N GLU A 91 -14.65 -0.45 5.54
CA GLU A 91 -15.69 -0.02 4.61
C GLU A 91 -15.11 0.19 3.20
N PRO A 92 -15.96 0.11 2.13
CA PRO A 92 -15.53 0.47 0.78
C PRO A 92 -14.99 1.90 0.72
N ARG A 93 -13.94 2.12 -0.08
CA ARG A 93 -13.19 3.38 -0.10
C ARG A 93 -12.88 3.85 -1.50
N TYR A 94 -13.01 5.17 -1.73
CA TYR A 94 -12.56 5.78 -2.97
C TYR A 94 -11.04 5.71 -3.10
N LEU A 95 -10.31 6.07 -2.05
CA LEU A 95 -8.85 6.03 -2.04
C LEU A 95 -8.33 5.62 -0.67
N ASP A 96 -7.36 4.70 -0.67
CA ASP A 96 -6.64 4.26 0.51
C ASP A 96 -5.14 4.38 0.21
N LEU A 97 -4.43 5.11 1.07
CA LEU A 97 -2.98 5.30 0.95
C LEU A 97 -2.31 4.91 2.26
N ASP A 98 -1.48 3.88 2.21
CA ASP A 98 -0.74 3.40 3.39
C ASP A 98 0.75 3.60 3.20
N LEU A 99 1.39 4.27 4.17
CA LEU A 99 2.85 4.35 4.20
C LEU A 99 3.40 3.02 4.70
N LEU A 100 4.20 2.37 3.87
CA LEU A 100 4.72 1.03 4.15
C LEU A 100 6.08 1.06 4.85
N TYR A 101 6.97 1.91 4.37
CA TYR A 101 8.33 2.06 4.92
C TYR A 101 8.94 3.38 4.48
N CYS A 102 9.93 3.83 5.24
CA CYS A 102 10.80 4.95 4.88
C CYS A 102 12.24 4.51 5.12
N ASP A 103 13.00 4.23 4.04
CA ASP A 103 14.34 3.64 4.10
C ASP A 103 14.36 2.42 5.03
N GLY A 104 15.40 2.24 5.82
CA GLY A 104 15.48 1.23 6.88
C GLY A 104 15.02 1.74 8.25
N MET A 105 14.15 2.73 8.27
CA MET A 105 13.68 3.35 9.50
C MET A 105 12.71 2.47 10.26
N THR A 106 12.86 2.43 11.59
CA THR A 106 11.84 1.88 12.49
C THR A 106 11.19 3.01 13.25
N LEU A 107 9.86 3.01 13.30
CA LEU A 107 9.07 4.03 13.96
C LEU A 107 7.89 3.37 14.66
N ASN A 108 7.64 3.76 15.90
CA ASN A 108 6.51 3.21 16.65
C ASN A 108 5.80 4.36 17.38
N LEU A 109 4.89 5.00 16.65
CA LEU A 109 4.06 6.09 17.16
C LEU A 109 2.60 5.64 17.16
N PRO A 110 1.74 6.27 17.99
CA PRO A 110 0.31 5.94 17.98
C PRO A 110 -0.33 6.04 16.59
N GLU A 111 0.07 7.01 15.79
CA GLU A 111 -0.50 7.26 14.47
C GLU A 111 0.25 6.58 13.32
N LEU A 112 1.48 6.07 13.56
CA LEU A 112 2.31 5.52 12.48
C LEU A 112 3.34 4.52 12.99
N GLU A 113 3.30 3.31 12.44
CA GLU A 113 4.31 2.28 12.70
C GLU A 113 5.03 1.92 11.40
N LEU A 114 6.36 1.97 11.42
CA LEU A 114 7.20 1.62 10.27
C LEU A 114 8.27 0.58 10.66
N PRO A 115 8.55 -0.43 9.84
CA PRO A 115 7.77 -0.78 8.65
C PRO A 115 6.34 -1.14 9.03
N HIS A 116 5.41 -0.97 8.09
CA HIS A 116 4.01 -1.31 8.33
C HIS A 116 3.91 -2.78 8.79
N PRO A 117 3.23 -3.06 9.91
CA PRO A 117 3.32 -4.39 10.54
C PRO A 117 2.59 -5.50 9.77
N ARG A 118 1.72 -5.16 8.81
CA ARG A 118 0.89 -6.13 8.10
C ARG A 118 1.36 -6.45 6.70
N ILE A 119 2.50 -5.92 6.25
CA ILE A 119 2.98 -6.13 4.87
C ILE A 119 3.12 -7.61 4.55
N THR A 120 3.78 -8.37 5.43
CA THR A 120 4.12 -9.77 5.17
C THR A 120 2.92 -10.71 5.18
N GLY A 121 1.78 -10.26 5.69
CA GLY A 121 0.53 -11.01 5.73
C GLY A 121 -0.49 -10.62 4.67
N ARG A 122 -0.16 -9.66 3.78
CA ARG A 122 -1.10 -9.12 2.80
C ARG A 122 -0.63 -9.35 1.37
N LEU A 123 -1.26 -10.29 0.68
CA LEU A 123 -0.95 -10.60 -0.71
C LEU A 123 -1.10 -9.36 -1.61
N PHE A 124 -2.14 -8.55 -1.38
CA PHE A 124 -2.42 -7.36 -2.18
C PHE A 124 -1.39 -6.23 -2.00
N VAL A 125 -0.47 -6.37 -1.04
CA VAL A 125 0.68 -5.49 -0.86
C VAL A 125 1.96 -6.17 -1.35
N LEU A 126 2.19 -7.43 -0.96
CA LEU A 126 3.40 -8.17 -1.32
C LEU A 126 3.53 -8.40 -2.83
N ALA A 127 2.44 -8.73 -3.51
CA ALA A 127 2.49 -9.02 -4.95
C ALA A 127 2.96 -7.80 -5.76
N PRO A 128 2.35 -6.61 -5.64
CA PRO A 128 2.85 -5.43 -6.34
C PRO A 128 4.22 -4.97 -5.83
N MET A 129 4.51 -5.12 -4.53
CA MET A 129 5.81 -4.75 -3.97
C MET A 129 6.93 -5.60 -4.54
N ALA A 130 6.69 -6.89 -4.73
CA ALA A 130 7.68 -7.80 -5.32
C ALA A 130 8.00 -7.47 -6.78
N GLU A 131 7.09 -6.83 -7.51
CA GLU A 131 7.38 -6.37 -8.86
C GLU A 131 8.46 -5.30 -8.89
N ILE A 132 8.44 -4.38 -7.91
CA ILE A 132 9.36 -3.23 -7.89
C ILE A 132 10.56 -3.44 -6.99
N ARG A 133 10.43 -4.23 -5.93
CA ARG A 133 11.50 -4.48 -4.96
C ARG A 133 11.49 -5.94 -4.47
N PRO A 134 11.75 -6.92 -5.37
CA PRO A 134 11.65 -8.34 -5.01
C PRO A 134 12.63 -8.76 -3.92
N ASP A 135 13.80 -8.14 -3.85
CA ASP A 135 14.85 -8.52 -2.89
C ASP A 135 14.86 -7.66 -1.62
N LEU A 136 13.86 -6.79 -1.45
CA LEU A 136 13.78 -5.91 -0.30
C LEU A 136 13.60 -6.70 0.99
N ARG A 137 14.38 -6.34 2.01
CA ARG A 137 14.22 -6.80 3.38
C ARG A 137 14.13 -5.59 4.29
N LEU A 138 12.97 -5.43 4.91
CA LEU A 138 12.77 -4.35 5.85
C LEU A 138 13.21 -4.77 7.26
N PRO A 139 13.46 -3.80 8.18
CA PRO A 139 13.81 -4.13 9.56
C PRO A 139 12.84 -5.14 10.18
N GLY A 140 13.37 -6.16 10.84
CA GLY A 140 12.59 -7.24 11.44
C GLY A 140 12.20 -8.35 10.47
N TRP A 141 12.45 -8.20 9.17
CA TRP A 141 12.17 -9.24 8.19
C TRP A 141 13.31 -10.26 8.11
N GLU A 142 12.97 -11.53 8.28
CA GLU A 142 13.93 -12.63 8.12
C GLU A 142 14.09 -13.05 6.67
N ARG A 143 13.16 -12.64 5.80
CA ARG A 143 13.10 -13.04 4.39
C ARG A 143 12.93 -11.83 3.50
N SER A 144 13.21 -12.00 2.21
CA SER A 144 12.95 -10.97 1.21
C SER A 144 11.46 -10.89 0.86
N CYS A 145 11.07 -9.80 0.21
CA CYS A 145 9.71 -9.61 -0.28
C CYS A 145 9.25 -10.78 -1.15
N ARG A 146 10.08 -11.20 -2.08
CA ARG A 146 9.86 -12.36 -2.97
C ARG A 146 9.60 -13.64 -2.17
N GLU A 147 10.38 -13.88 -1.14
CA GLU A 147 10.26 -15.09 -0.31
C GLU A 147 8.95 -15.09 0.48
N TYR A 148 8.56 -13.96 1.07
CA TYR A 148 7.28 -13.84 1.76
C TYR A 148 6.10 -14.04 0.81
N LEU A 149 6.19 -13.48 -0.41
CA LEU A 149 5.16 -13.66 -1.44
C LEU A 149 4.97 -15.14 -1.77
N SER A 150 6.07 -15.87 -1.95
CA SER A 150 6.05 -17.32 -2.23
C SER A 150 5.35 -18.11 -1.12
N ILE A 151 5.62 -17.77 0.14
CA ILE A 151 4.99 -18.42 1.30
C ILE A 151 3.47 -18.19 1.31
N ILE A 152 3.03 -16.97 1.07
CA ILE A 152 1.59 -16.64 1.04
C ILE A 152 0.88 -17.35 -0.10
N HIS A 153 1.47 -17.37 -1.30
CA HIS A 153 0.92 -18.08 -2.45
C HIS A 153 0.74 -19.57 -2.14
N ASN A 154 1.74 -20.20 -1.55
CA ASN A 154 1.66 -21.62 -1.21
C ASN A 154 0.54 -21.90 -0.20
N LYS A 155 0.38 -21.05 0.81
CA LYS A 155 -0.69 -21.17 1.80
C LYS A 155 -2.08 -21.04 1.17
N GLN A 156 -2.27 -20.07 0.28
CA GLN A 156 -3.55 -19.85 -0.40
C GLN A 156 -3.89 -21.01 -1.33
N ASN A 157 -2.93 -21.50 -2.10
CA ASN A 157 -3.13 -22.66 -2.97
C ASN A 157 -3.51 -23.89 -2.16
N TYR A 158 -2.91 -24.08 -1.00
CA TYR A 158 -3.25 -25.19 -0.11
C TYR A 158 -4.69 -25.08 0.41
N GLN A 159 -5.14 -23.89 0.76
CA GLN A 159 -6.51 -23.67 1.23
C GLN A 159 -7.54 -23.88 0.12
N ILE A 160 -7.22 -23.50 -1.11
CA ILE A 160 -8.09 -23.68 -2.27
C ILE A 160 -8.21 -25.17 -2.65
N ALA A 161 -7.15 -25.94 -2.45
CA ALA A 161 -7.12 -27.37 -2.78
C ALA A 161 -7.95 -28.23 -1.84
N HIS A 162 -8.42 -27.68 -0.74
CA HIS A 162 -9.30 -28.34 0.24
C HIS A 162 -10.71 -27.78 0.17
#